data_b4fff45f461f367116f6168051f5fe64
#
_entry.id   b4fff45f461f367116f6168051f5fe64
#
_cell.length_a   1.000
_cell.length_b   1.000
_cell.length_c   1.000
_cell.angle_alpha   90.00
_cell.angle_beta   90.00
_cell.angle_gamma   90.00
#
_symmetry.space_group_name_H-M   'P 1'
#
loop_
_entity.id
_entity.type
_entity.pdbx_description
1 polymer ?
#
loop_
_entity_poly.entity_id
_entity_poly.type
_entity_poly.pdbx_seq_one_letter_code
_entity_poly.pdbx_strand_id
1 'polypeptide(L)'
;ATGLPSLKVSFLQVMFMGGARRGNSMAENKLIIDVVDNGGQWTHREWRMLRYLGVDTQIIENTTPVSELRELDGLILSGGAARIGLSGELGNCAEFLELKIPILVICAGHQFMARHYGGDARESPQPEFGAMSIDLVNGGGAIFENTAATQTVWESHNDEVHVLPKGFFITASSESCNIQGMENDAGDRFGLQFHPEVNDSEFGKEMFANFVEVCKKSLK
;
A
#
# COMPACT_ATOMS: atom_id res chain seq x y z
N ALA A 1 13.22 -1.93 87.32
CA ALA A 1 12.70 -0.73 86.65
C ALA A 1 12.53 -0.96 85.14
N THR A 2 11.33 -1.01 84.83
CA THR A 2 10.53 -0.50 83.76
C THR A 2 10.78 -1.10 82.38
N GLY A 3 9.91 -2.06 82.05
CA GLY A 3 9.69 -2.54 80.72
C GLY A 3 8.84 -1.57 79.88
N LEU A 4 9.09 -1.58 78.58
CA LEU A 4 8.22 -0.94 77.62
C LEU A 4 7.57 -2.05 76.73
N PRO A 5 6.28 -1.97 76.44
CA PRO A 5 5.60 -3.00 75.68
C PRO A 5 5.77 -2.84 74.17
N SER A 6 5.88 -3.94 73.48
CA SER A 6 5.91 -4.04 72.04
C SER A 6 4.56 -3.66 71.41
N LEU A 7 4.55 -2.66 70.55
CA LEU A 7 3.40 -2.30 69.73
C LEU A 7 3.35 -3.23 68.48
N LYS A 8 2.36 -4.10 68.48
CA LYS A 8 1.94 -4.84 67.27
C LYS A 8 1.25 -3.84 66.32
N VAL A 9 1.85 -3.57 65.18
CA VAL A 9 1.19 -2.81 64.11
C VAL A 9 0.27 -3.75 63.33
N SER A 10 -0.99 -3.53 63.49
CA SER A 10 -2.07 -4.19 62.78
C SER A 10 -2.09 -3.72 61.32
N PHE A 11 -2.08 -4.64 60.38
CA PHE A 11 -2.29 -4.36 58.96
C PHE A 11 -3.70 -3.87 58.76
N LEU A 12 -3.83 -2.57 58.49
CA LEU A 12 -5.10 -1.98 58.12
C LEU A 12 -5.31 -2.17 56.62
N GLN A 13 -6.39 -2.83 56.30
CA GLN A 13 -6.97 -3.13 55.02
C GLN A 13 -7.29 -1.82 54.29
N VAL A 14 -6.55 -1.49 53.24
CA VAL A 14 -6.87 -0.36 52.37
C VAL A 14 -7.95 -0.84 51.40
N MET A 15 -9.18 -0.37 51.62
CA MET A 15 -10.29 -0.52 50.68
C MET A 15 -9.96 0.18 49.38
N PHE A 16 -9.99 -0.58 48.29
CA PHE A 16 -10.01 -0.06 46.93
C PHE A 16 -11.27 0.80 46.72
N MET A 17 -11.14 2.09 46.78
CA MET A 17 -12.15 2.98 46.21
C MET A 17 -12.01 2.98 44.68
N GLY A 18 -13.12 2.64 44.04
CA GLY A 18 -13.21 2.52 42.60
C GLY A 18 -12.72 3.75 41.86
N GLY A 19 -11.65 3.55 41.11
CA GLY A 19 -11.22 4.52 40.12
C GLY A 19 -12.26 4.63 39.05
N ALA A 20 -12.81 5.81 38.87
CA ALA A 20 -13.69 6.17 37.77
C ALA A 20 -13.02 5.75 36.46
N ARG A 21 -13.67 4.88 35.68
CA ARG A 21 -13.32 4.59 34.29
C ARG A 21 -13.31 5.92 33.56
N ARG A 22 -12.11 6.38 33.18
CA ARG A 22 -11.98 7.50 32.24
C ARG A 22 -12.75 7.09 31.00
N GLY A 23 -13.70 7.92 30.61
CA GLY A 23 -14.47 7.72 29.41
C GLY A 23 -13.51 7.52 28.23
N ASN A 24 -13.63 6.39 27.59
CA ASN A 24 -12.95 6.07 26.35
C ASN A 24 -13.60 6.98 25.29
N SER A 25 -13.00 8.14 24.99
CA SER A 25 -13.23 8.79 23.73
C SER A 25 -12.75 7.79 22.69
N MET A 26 -13.65 7.29 21.87
CA MET A 26 -13.32 6.52 20.68
C MET A 26 -12.52 7.44 19.74
N ALA A 27 -11.23 7.57 19.96
CA ALA A 27 -10.33 7.93 18.90
C ALA A 27 -10.46 6.78 17.91
N GLU A 28 -11.13 7.00 16.78
CA GLU A 28 -11.10 6.06 15.67
C GLU A 28 -9.63 5.79 15.40
N ASN A 29 -9.18 4.54 15.60
CA ASN A 29 -7.83 4.14 15.25
C ASN A 29 -7.69 4.36 13.75
N LYS A 30 -6.91 5.38 13.39
CA LYS A 30 -6.62 5.66 11.99
C LYS A 30 -5.89 4.47 11.40
N LEU A 31 -6.27 4.09 10.19
CA LEU A 31 -5.49 3.14 9.41
C LEU A 31 -4.07 3.64 9.23
N ILE A 32 -3.12 2.73 9.28
CA ILE A 32 -1.70 3.00 9.10
C ILE A 32 -1.26 2.36 7.78
N ILE A 33 -1.03 3.22 6.76
CA ILE A 33 -0.58 2.79 5.43
C ILE A 33 0.63 3.65 5.06
N ASP A 34 1.80 3.05 4.96
CA ASP A 34 3.02 3.78 4.57
C ASP A 34 3.30 3.66 3.07
N VAL A 35 4.14 4.56 2.57
CA VAL A 35 4.57 4.62 1.18
C VAL A 35 6.07 4.36 1.12
N VAL A 36 6.48 3.35 0.38
CA VAL A 36 7.90 3.05 0.12
C VAL A 36 8.38 3.91 -1.04
N ASP A 37 9.43 4.69 -0.81
CA ASP A 37 10.06 5.51 -1.84
C ASP A 37 11.08 4.67 -2.64
N ASN A 38 10.74 4.39 -3.88
CA ASN A 38 11.62 3.72 -4.83
C ASN A 38 12.43 4.69 -5.71
N GLY A 39 12.55 5.96 -5.28
CA GLY A 39 13.25 7.01 -6.02
C GLY A 39 12.41 7.62 -7.15
N GLY A 40 11.09 7.55 -7.05
CA GLY A 40 10.15 8.12 -8.00
C GLY A 40 9.92 9.63 -7.80
N GLN A 41 9.45 10.29 -8.85
CA GLN A 41 9.17 11.74 -8.80
C GLN A 41 7.90 12.08 -8.01
N TRP A 42 6.99 11.11 -7.82
CA TRP A 42 5.63 11.36 -7.33
C TRP A 42 5.29 10.68 -6.00
N THR A 43 6.25 10.04 -5.32
CA THR A 43 6.06 9.39 -4.01
C THR A 43 5.35 10.31 -3.00
N HIS A 44 5.71 11.60 -2.97
CA HIS A 44 5.04 12.58 -2.12
C HIS A 44 3.56 12.81 -2.46
N ARG A 45 3.14 12.58 -3.73
CA ARG A 45 1.74 12.72 -4.12
C ARG A 45 0.91 11.55 -3.59
N GLU A 46 1.45 10.32 -3.62
CA GLU A 46 0.85 9.13 -3.01
C GLU A 46 0.61 9.35 -1.51
N TRP A 47 1.66 9.77 -0.79
CA TRP A 47 1.58 10.12 0.62
C TRP A 47 0.55 11.21 0.91
N ARG A 48 0.50 12.28 0.11
CA ARG A 48 -0.50 13.36 0.27
C ARG A 48 -1.92 12.86 0.04
N MET A 49 -2.12 11.96 -0.91
CA MET A 49 -3.42 11.36 -1.18
C MET A 49 -3.91 10.54 0.01
N LEU A 50 -3.07 9.69 0.60
CA LEU A 50 -3.40 8.94 1.81
C LEU A 50 -3.75 9.87 2.98
N ARG A 51 -2.98 10.92 3.19
CA ARG A 51 -3.28 11.94 4.22
C ARG A 51 -4.63 12.63 3.98
N TYR A 52 -4.93 12.97 2.74
CA TYR A 52 -6.22 13.55 2.37
C TYR A 52 -7.37 12.61 2.69
N LEU A 53 -7.17 11.30 2.54
CA LEU A 53 -8.13 10.25 2.89
C LEU A 53 -8.20 9.94 4.41
N GLY A 54 -7.45 10.66 5.23
CA GLY A 54 -7.47 10.53 6.69
C GLY A 54 -6.60 9.40 7.25
N VAL A 55 -5.75 8.80 6.43
CA VAL A 55 -4.82 7.72 6.82
C VAL A 55 -3.62 8.28 7.57
N ASP A 56 -3.12 7.57 8.58
CA ASP A 56 -1.80 7.80 9.17
C ASP A 56 -0.73 7.18 8.25
N THR A 57 0.17 8.00 7.72
CA THR A 57 1.10 7.57 6.66
C THR A 57 2.44 8.26 6.79
N GLN A 58 3.51 7.52 6.48
CA GLN A 58 4.88 8.01 6.35
C GLN A 58 5.44 7.59 4.99
N ILE A 59 6.48 8.31 4.55
CA ILE A 59 7.34 7.86 3.45
C ILE A 59 8.54 7.15 4.10
N ILE A 60 8.82 5.93 3.66
CA ILE A 60 9.95 5.12 4.11
C ILE A 60 10.86 4.78 2.91
N GLU A 61 12.15 4.67 3.14
CA GLU A 61 13.09 4.29 2.10
C GLU A 61 12.93 2.82 1.72
N ASN A 62 13.14 2.46 0.47
CA ASN A 62 13.05 1.08 -0.01
C ASN A 62 14.16 0.17 0.54
N THR A 63 15.16 0.72 1.22
CA THR A 63 16.22 -0.01 1.92
C THR A 63 15.92 -0.27 3.39
N THR A 64 14.78 0.23 3.90
CA THR A 64 14.37 0.02 5.29
C THR A 64 14.15 -1.48 5.57
N PRO A 65 14.80 -2.06 6.59
CA PRO A 65 14.55 -3.45 6.98
C PRO A 65 13.10 -3.65 7.44
N VAL A 66 12.48 -4.78 7.09
CA VAL A 66 11.11 -5.11 7.53
C VAL A 66 10.97 -5.07 9.05
N SER A 67 12.03 -5.45 9.79
CA SER A 67 12.04 -5.41 11.26
C SER A 67 11.97 -4.01 11.88
N GLU A 68 12.20 -2.97 11.08
CA GLU A 68 12.13 -1.57 11.51
C GLU A 68 10.80 -0.89 11.14
N LEU A 69 9.94 -1.60 10.40
CA LEU A 69 8.61 -1.11 10.08
C LEU A 69 7.74 -1.08 11.33
N ARG A 70 6.97 0.01 11.46
CA ARG A 70 5.86 0.03 12.43
C ARG A 70 4.78 -0.99 12.03
N GLU A 71 3.85 -1.28 12.92
CA GLU A 71 2.69 -2.09 12.58
C GLU A 71 1.85 -1.38 11.52
N LEU A 72 1.61 -2.04 10.39
CA LEU A 72 0.95 -1.49 9.21
C LEU A 72 -0.34 -2.24 8.90
N ASP A 73 -1.34 -1.51 8.42
CA ASP A 73 -2.61 -2.04 7.90
C ASP A 73 -2.58 -2.18 6.37
N GLY A 74 -1.61 -1.57 5.71
CA GLY A 74 -1.37 -1.65 4.27
C GLY A 74 -0.05 -0.98 3.89
N LEU A 75 0.40 -1.19 2.67
CA LEU A 75 1.64 -0.63 2.15
C LEU A 75 1.48 -0.25 0.67
N ILE A 76 2.09 0.88 0.28
CA ILE A 76 2.23 1.25 -1.13
C ILE A 76 3.71 1.18 -1.51
N LEU A 77 4.04 0.47 -2.60
CA LEU A 77 5.36 0.54 -3.20
C LEU A 77 5.29 1.49 -4.40
N SER A 78 5.91 2.66 -4.26
CA SER A 78 5.85 3.71 -5.28
C SER A 78 6.54 3.31 -6.59
N GLY A 79 6.31 4.11 -7.60
CA GLY A 79 7.14 4.10 -8.81
C GLY A 79 8.58 4.47 -8.54
N GLY A 80 9.45 4.27 -9.49
CA GLY A 80 10.88 4.58 -9.37
C GLY A 80 11.58 4.68 -10.71
N ALA A 81 12.82 5.20 -10.70
CA ALA A 81 13.65 5.31 -11.89
C ALA A 81 14.31 3.98 -12.29
N ALA A 82 14.19 2.94 -11.46
CA ALA A 82 14.81 1.64 -11.75
C ALA A 82 14.20 1.00 -13.01
N ARG A 83 15.06 0.52 -13.90
CA ARG A 83 14.68 -0.22 -15.11
C ARG A 83 14.50 -1.70 -14.74
N ILE A 84 13.31 -2.06 -14.27
CA ILE A 84 13.02 -3.42 -13.79
C ILE A 84 13.16 -4.46 -14.89
N GLY A 85 12.82 -4.11 -16.13
CA GLY A 85 13.05 -4.95 -17.30
C GLY A 85 14.53 -5.31 -17.55
N LEU A 86 15.47 -4.54 -17.00
CA LEU A 86 16.93 -4.74 -17.17
C LEU A 86 17.59 -5.32 -15.92
N SER A 87 17.48 -4.64 -14.75
CA SER A 87 18.20 -5.02 -13.52
C SER A 87 17.39 -5.92 -12.61
N GLY A 88 16.09 -5.70 -12.54
CA GLY A 88 15.18 -6.45 -11.66
C GLY A 88 15.32 -6.15 -10.17
N GLU A 89 16.11 -5.16 -9.77
CA GLU A 89 16.34 -4.82 -8.36
C GLU A 89 15.53 -3.59 -7.93
N LEU A 90 14.96 -3.64 -6.73
CA LEU A 90 14.17 -2.55 -6.14
C LEU A 90 14.30 -2.56 -4.60
N GLY A 91 15.51 -2.42 -4.08
CA GLY A 91 15.77 -2.43 -2.64
C GLY A 91 15.18 -3.67 -1.94
N ASN A 92 14.54 -3.47 -0.78
CA ASN A 92 13.91 -4.53 0.02
C ASN A 92 12.46 -4.83 -0.40
N CYS A 93 12.02 -4.39 -1.58
CA CYS A 93 10.64 -4.60 -2.03
C CYS A 93 10.24 -6.09 -2.09
N ALA A 94 11.19 -7.01 -2.31
CA ALA A 94 10.92 -8.44 -2.23
C ALA A 94 10.43 -8.87 -0.84
N GLU A 95 11.07 -8.36 0.23
CA GLU A 95 10.66 -8.64 1.60
C GLU A 95 9.33 -7.97 1.96
N PHE A 96 9.09 -6.76 1.46
CA PHE A 96 7.83 -6.05 1.66
C PHE A 96 6.65 -6.80 1.03
N LEU A 97 6.83 -7.39 -0.15
CA LEU A 97 5.79 -8.17 -0.82
C LEU A 97 5.39 -9.44 -0.06
N GLU A 98 6.20 -9.93 0.87
CA GLU A 98 5.88 -11.09 1.72
C GLU A 98 5.06 -10.72 2.99
N LEU A 99 4.85 -9.43 3.26
CA LEU A 99 4.02 -8.98 4.37
C LEU A 99 2.57 -9.45 4.21
N LYS A 100 1.91 -9.78 5.33
CA LYS A 100 0.54 -10.29 5.36
C LYS A 100 -0.51 -9.16 5.50
N ILE A 101 -0.30 -8.11 4.74
CA ILE A 101 -1.16 -6.93 4.65
C ILE A 101 -1.44 -6.64 3.16
N PRO A 102 -2.51 -5.91 2.81
CA PRO A 102 -2.73 -5.46 1.44
C PRO A 102 -1.60 -4.56 0.94
N ILE A 103 -1.19 -4.76 -0.31
CA ILE A 103 -0.12 -3.99 -0.94
C ILE A 103 -0.56 -3.50 -2.32
N LEU A 104 -0.47 -2.19 -2.53
CA LEU A 104 -0.62 -1.54 -3.83
C LEU A 104 0.76 -1.17 -4.37
N VAL A 105 1.04 -1.52 -5.61
CA VAL A 105 2.31 -1.20 -6.28
C VAL A 105 2.09 -0.37 -7.53
N ILE A 106 2.97 0.60 -7.80
CA ILE A 106 2.81 1.57 -8.89
C ILE A 106 4.05 1.54 -9.78
N CYS A 107 3.87 1.54 -11.10
CA CYS A 107 4.89 1.64 -12.14
C CYS A 107 6.05 0.64 -11.94
N ALA A 108 7.25 1.08 -11.53
CA ALA A 108 8.38 0.17 -11.25
C ALA A 108 8.03 -0.89 -10.19
N GLY A 109 7.24 -0.53 -9.17
CA GLY A 109 6.71 -1.48 -8.18
C GLY A 109 5.81 -2.55 -8.82
N HIS A 110 4.96 -2.17 -9.78
CA HIS A 110 4.10 -3.09 -10.53
C HIS A 110 4.92 -4.11 -11.34
N GLN A 111 5.92 -3.64 -12.06
CA GLN A 111 6.83 -4.48 -12.82
C GLN A 111 7.63 -5.43 -11.92
N PHE A 112 8.12 -4.91 -10.77
CA PHE A 112 8.85 -5.70 -9.79
C PHE A 112 7.98 -6.78 -9.17
N MET A 113 6.75 -6.46 -8.77
CA MET A 113 5.80 -7.43 -8.21
C MET A 113 5.50 -8.57 -9.19
N ALA A 114 5.34 -8.25 -10.49
CA ALA A 114 5.12 -9.27 -11.50
C ALA A 114 6.29 -10.27 -11.54
N ARG A 115 7.53 -9.80 -11.54
CA ARG A 115 8.72 -10.67 -11.54
C ARG A 115 8.86 -11.46 -10.24
N HIS A 116 8.60 -10.80 -9.10
CA HIS A 116 8.68 -11.44 -7.78
C HIS A 116 7.77 -12.68 -7.68
N TYR A 117 6.57 -12.62 -8.22
CA TYR A 117 5.61 -13.74 -8.22
C TYR A 117 5.71 -14.67 -9.43
N GLY A 118 6.81 -14.59 -10.20
CA GLY A 118 7.12 -15.52 -11.27
C GLY A 118 6.53 -15.18 -12.65
N GLY A 119 6.04 -13.95 -12.82
CA GLY A 119 5.80 -13.33 -14.11
C GLY A 119 7.08 -12.77 -14.73
N ASP A 120 6.95 -11.88 -15.71
CA ASP A 120 8.08 -11.23 -16.35
C ASP A 120 7.77 -9.77 -16.68
N ALA A 121 8.81 -8.92 -16.54
CA ALA A 121 8.80 -7.53 -16.97
C ALA A 121 10.03 -7.27 -17.83
N ARG A 122 9.86 -6.55 -18.91
CA ARG A 122 10.91 -6.25 -19.89
C ARG A 122 10.72 -4.87 -20.48
N GLU A 123 11.68 -4.45 -21.29
CA GLU A 123 11.56 -3.23 -22.09
C GLU A 123 10.30 -3.31 -22.96
N SER A 124 9.46 -2.25 -22.88
CA SER A 124 8.26 -2.15 -23.70
C SER A 124 8.62 -1.93 -25.16
N PRO A 125 8.00 -2.64 -26.10
CA PRO A 125 8.14 -2.36 -27.51
C PRO A 125 7.54 -0.99 -27.90
N GLN A 126 6.66 -0.46 -27.05
CA GLN A 126 6.02 0.84 -27.24
C GLN A 126 5.91 1.57 -25.89
N PRO A 127 6.99 2.25 -25.43
CA PRO A 127 6.97 3.02 -24.19
C PRO A 127 5.88 4.07 -24.18
N GLU A 128 5.23 4.27 -23.02
CA GLU A 128 4.12 5.21 -22.88
C GLU A 128 4.52 6.39 -21.97
N PHE A 129 4.23 7.62 -22.45
CA PHE A 129 4.47 8.86 -21.73
C PHE A 129 3.34 9.85 -21.96
N GLY A 130 2.80 10.39 -20.86
CA GLY A 130 1.71 11.35 -20.90
C GLY A 130 0.34 10.71 -20.69
N ALA A 131 -0.70 11.38 -21.17
CA ALA A 131 -2.08 10.92 -21.03
C ALA A 131 -2.39 9.80 -22.02
N MET A 132 -2.77 8.64 -21.50
CA MET A 132 -3.16 7.45 -22.28
C MET A 132 -4.54 6.96 -21.85
N SER A 133 -5.27 6.38 -22.80
CA SER A 133 -6.55 5.74 -22.51
C SER A 133 -6.33 4.31 -22.08
N ILE A 134 -6.99 3.90 -21.00
CA ILE A 134 -7.06 2.50 -20.57
C ILE A 134 -8.50 2.01 -20.56
N ASP A 135 -8.68 0.72 -20.78
CA ASP A 135 -9.95 0.03 -20.65
C ASP A 135 -9.89 -0.97 -19.50
N LEU A 136 -10.93 -0.97 -18.65
CA LEU A 136 -11.06 -1.98 -17.61
C LEU A 136 -11.43 -3.32 -18.22
N VAL A 137 -10.76 -4.37 -17.78
CA VAL A 137 -11.01 -5.75 -18.19
C VAL A 137 -11.32 -6.61 -16.97
N ASN A 138 -11.98 -7.73 -17.16
CA ASN A 138 -12.35 -8.66 -16.07
C ASN A 138 -13.07 -7.97 -14.88
N GLY A 139 -13.82 -6.89 -15.13
CA GLY A 139 -14.54 -6.15 -14.11
C GLY A 139 -13.69 -5.14 -13.32
N GLY A 140 -12.41 -4.93 -13.69
CA GLY A 140 -11.53 -3.93 -13.08
C GLY A 140 -10.95 -4.30 -11.72
N GLY A 141 -11.47 -5.31 -11.02
CA GLY A 141 -11.03 -5.68 -9.67
C GLY A 141 -11.34 -4.62 -8.59
N ALA A 142 -10.77 -4.81 -7.41
CA ALA A 142 -11.11 -3.99 -6.24
C ALA A 142 -10.66 -2.53 -6.34
N ILE A 143 -9.52 -2.26 -7.01
CA ILE A 143 -8.97 -0.89 -7.10
C ILE A 143 -9.81 0.00 -8.00
N PHE A 144 -10.46 -0.55 -9.01
CA PHE A 144 -11.28 0.20 -9.97
C PHE A 144 -12.78 0.23 -9.63
N GLU A 145 -13.17 -0.17 -8.42
CA GLU A 145 -14.56 -0.14 -8.00
C GLU A 145 -15.14 1.28 -8.12
N ASN A 146 -16.29 1.41 -8.81
CA ASN A 146 -16.98 2.69 -9.07
C ASN A 146 -16.18 3.70 -9.93
N THR A 147 -15.22 3.27 -10.73
CA THR A 147 -14.57 4.09 -11.76
C THR A 147 -15.18 3.82 -13.15
N ALA A 148 -14.82 4.62 -14.15
CA ALA A 148 -15.31 4.43 -15.53
C ALA A 148 -14.64 3.22 -16.20
N ALA A 149 -15.38 2.53 -17.08
CA ALA A 149 -14.86 1.40 -17.84
C ALA A 149 -13.70 1.78 -18.78
N THR A 150 -13.74 2.98 -19.35
CA THR A 150 -12.65 3.59 -20.11
C THR A 150 -12.29 4.91 -19.43
N GLN A 151 -11.02 5.17 -19.21
CA GLN A 151 -10.54 6.35 -18.49
C GLN A 151 -9.15 6.76 -18.95
N THR A 152 -8.82 8.04 -18.78
CA THR A 152 -7.50 8.59 -19.09
C THR A 152 -6.61 8.50 -17.86
N VAL A 153 -5.39 8.01 -18.03
CA VAL A 153 -4.39 7.91 -16.98
C VAL A 153 -3.04 8.48 -17.43
N TRP A 154 -2.20 8.85 -16.49
CA TRP A 154 -0.86 9.38 -16.77
C TRP A 154 0.17 8.25 -16.73
N GLU A 155 0.86 8.08 -17.85
CA GLU A 155 1.90 7.10 -18.04
C GLU A 155 3.29 7.73 -18.04
N SER A 156 4.28 6.99 -17.52
CA SER A 156 5.69 7.34 -17.61
C SER A 156 6.55 6.10 -17.44
N HIS A 157 6.58 5.21 -18.45
CA HIS A 157 7.33 3.97 -18.34
C HIS A 157 8.03 3.57 -19.65
N ASN A 158 9.21 2.97 -19.51
CA ASN A 158 9.97 2.33 -20.59
C ASN A 158 9.83 0.81 -20.57
N ASP A 159 9.54 0.24 -19.41
CA ASP A 159 9.41 -1.19 -19.20
C ASP A 159 7.93 -1.52 -18.90
N GLU A 160 7.51 -2.75 -19.20
CA GLU A 160 6.15 -3.23 -18.99
C GLU A 160 6.14 -4.65 -18.42
N VAL A 161 5.07 -5.03 -17.75
CA VAL A 161 4.79 -6.43 -17.43
C VAL A 161 4.41 -7.16 -18.72
N HIS A 162 5.20 -8.16 -19.08
CA HIS A 162 5.00 -8.96 -20.29
C HIS A 162 4.31 -10.28 -20.02
N VAL A 163 4.61 -10.92 -18.88
CA VAL A 163 4.01 -12.18 -18.44
C VAL A 163 3.34 -11.97 -17.10
N LEU A 164 2.03 -12.17 -17.07
CA LEU A 164 1.24 -12.11 -15.83
C LEU A 164 1.66 -13.24 -14.88
N PRO A 165 1.89 -12.98 -13.58
CA PRO A 165 2.16 -14.04 -12.62
C PRO A 165 0.97 -15.01 -12.48
N LYS A 166 1.26 -16.26 -12.14
CA LYS A 166 0.22 -17.23 -11.83
C LYS A 166 -0.56 -16.80 -10.57
N GLY A 167 -1.89 -16.90 -10.62
CA GLY A 167 -2.77 -16.47 -9.52
C GLY A 167 -3.06 -14.97 -9.53
N PHE A 168 -2.76 -14.30 -10.64
CA PHE A 168 -3.16 -12.92 -10.91
C PHE A 168 -4.08 -12.86 -12.13
N PHE A 169 -4.86 -11.80 -12.21
CA PHE A 169 -5.66 -11.46 -13.38
C PHE A 169 -5.47 -10.01 -13.77
N ILE A 170 -5.64 -9.71 -15.06
CA ILE A 170 -5.52 -8.37 -15.61
C ILE A 170 -6.79 -7.59 -15.25
N THR A 171 -6.63 -6.37 -14.75
CA THR A 171 -7.74 -5.49 -14.37
C THR A 171 -7.90 -4.30 -15.31
N ALA A 172 -6.82 -3.89 -16.00
CA ALA A 172 -6.84 -2.81 -16.99
C ALA A 172 -5.81 -3.07 -18.09
N SER A 173 -6.09 -2.57 -19.31
CA SER A 173 -5.23 -2.66 -20.49
C SER A 173 -5.27 -1.37 -21.28
N SER A 174 -4.21 -1.05 -22.05
CA SER A 174 -4.21 -0.05 -23.10
C SER A 174 -3.95 -0.69 -24.47
N GLU A 175 -4.02 0.09 -25.54
CA GLU A 175 -3.70 -0.39 -26.89
C GLU A 175 -2.24 -0.86 -26.99
N SER A 176 -1.31 -0.18 -26.29
CA SER A 176 0.13 -0.41 -26.34
C SER A 176 0.66 -1.29 -25.20
N CYS A 177 -0.04 -1.38 -24.07
CA CYS A 177 0.38 -2.18 -22.90
C CYS A 177 -0.79 -3.04 -22.39
N ASN A 178 -0.64 -4.35 -22.52
CA ASN A 178 -1.71 -5.31 -22.18
C ASN A 178 -1.96 -5.42 -20.66
N ILE A 179 -0.98 -5.12 -19.81
CA ILE A 179 -1.10 -5.28 -18.35
C ILE A 179 -0.87 -3.92 -17.67
N GLN A 180 -1.87 -3.06 -17.79
CA GLN A 180 -1.91 -1.75 -17.13
C GLN A 180 -2.33 -1.85 -15.67
N GLY A 181 -3.10 -2.88 -15.36
CA GLY A 181 -3.50 -3.21 -14.00
C GLY A 181 -3.55 -4.71 -13.79
N MET A 182 -3.18 -5.16 -12.59
CA MET A 182 -3.33 -6.56 -12.18
C MET A 182 -3.68 -6.67 -10.69
N GLU A 183 -4.39 -7.75 -10.36
CA GLU A 183 -4.77 -8.10 -8.99
C GLU A 183 -4.58 -9.60 -8.81
N ASN A 184 -4.20 -10.05 -7.59
CA ASN A 184 -4.10 -11.48 -7.31
C ASN A 184 -5.45 -12.06 -6.85
N ASP A 185 -5.60 -13.37 -6.98
CA ASP A 185 -6.82 -14.10 -6.60
C ASP A 185 -7.18 -13.96 -5.11
N ALA A 186 -6.20 -13.64 -4.26
CA ALA A 186 -6.41 -13.42 -2.83
C ALA A 186 -6.98 -12.02 -2.52
N GLY A 187 -6.90 -11.07 -3.45
CA GLY A 187 -7.39 -9.71 -3.26
C GLY A 187 -6.57 -8.89 -2.27
N ASP A 188 -5.27 -9.13 -2.19
CA ASP A 188 -4.34 -8.43 -1.30
C ASP A 188 -3.08 -7.90 -2.00
N ARG A 189 -2.91 -8.12 -3.30
CA ARG A 189 -1.83 -7.61 -4.13
C ARG A 189 -2.41 -6.94 -5.36
N PHE A 190 -2.12 -5.65 -5.52
CA PHE A 190 -2.68 -4.79 -6.57
C PHE A 190 -1.55 -4.06 -7.27
N GLY A 191 -1.54 -4.06 -8.60
CA GLY A 191 -0.52 -3.39 -9.39
C GLY A 191 -1.10 -2.50 -10.46
N LEU A 192 -0.57 -1.29 -10.58
CA LEU A 192 -0.90 -0.30 -11.61
C LEU A 192 0.37 0.12 -12.34
N GLN A 193 0.38 0.07 -13.67
CA GLN A 193 1.50 0.52 -14.48
C GLN A 193 1.57 2.04 -14.53
N PHE A 194 0.43 2.69 -14.60
CA PHE A 194 0.28 4.15 -14.64
C PHE A 194 0.35 4.79 -13.25
N HIS A 195 0.28 6.13 -13.22
CA HIS A 195 0.41 6.94 -12.02
C HIS A 195 -0.93 7.54 -11.57
N PRO A 196 -1.72 6.87 -10.71
CA PRO A 196 -3.00 7.38 -10.22
C PRO A 196 -2.86 8.63 -9.34
N GLU A 197 -1.67 8.89 -8.77
CA GLU A 197 -1.35 10.05 -7.94
C GLU A 197 -1.15 11.35 -8.73
N VAL A 198 -1.01 11.26 -10.05
CA VAL A 198 -0.86 12.41 -10.96
C VAL A 198 -2.23 12.98 -11.27
N ASN A 199 -2.36 14.32 -11.24
CA ASN A 199 -3.65 15.01 -11.42
C ASN A 199 -4.31 14.78 -12.78
N ASP A 200 -3.52 14.42 -13.78
CA ASP A 200 -3.99 14.12 -15.13
C ASP A 200 -4.55 12.69 -15.27
N SER A 201 -4.44 11.87 -14.21
CA SER A 201 -5.13 10.57 -14.12
C SER A 201 -6.54 10.78 -13.60
N GLU A 202 -7.54 10.34 -14.37
CA GLU A 202 -8.93 10.28 -13.93
C GLU A 202 -9.08 9.22 -12.82
N PHE A 203 -10.00 9.46 -11.89
CA PHE A 203 -10.33 8.53 -10.78
C PHE A 203 -9.15 8.13 -9.86
N GLY A 204 -8.01 8.83 -9.90
CA GLY A 204 -6.87 8.48 -9.04
C GLY A 204 -7.22 8.50 -7.56
N LYS A 205 -8.01 9.48 -7.11
CA LYS A 205 -8.49 9.56 -5.73
C LYS A 205 -9.38 8.37 -5.35
N GLU A 206 -10.26 7.96 -6.24
CA GLU A 206 -11.15 6.81 -6.06
C GLU A 206 -10.35 5.51 -5.94
N MET A 207 -9.31 5.31 -6.75
CA MET A 207 -8.41 4.15 -6.68
C MET A 207 -7.71 4.07 -5.33
N PHE A 208 -7.15 5.19 -4.82
CA PHE A 208 -6.57 5.23 -3.47
C PHE A 208 -7.61 4.99 -2.37
N ALA A 209 -8.82 5.54 -2.51
CA ALA A 209 -9.90 5.30 -1.57
C ALA A 209 -10.33 3.83 -1.55
N ASN A 210 -10.39 3.19 -2.70
CA ASN A 210 -10.68 1.76 -2.84
C ASN A 210 -9.60 0.90 -2.15
N PHE A 211 -8.33 1.24 -2.32
CA PHE A 211 -7.23 0.56 -1.61
C PHE A 211 -7.36 0.73 -0.08
N VAL A 212 -7.68 1.93 0.41
CA VAL A 212 -7.96 2.18 1.83
C VAL A 212 -9.12 1.30 2.34
N GLU A 213 -10.19 1.15 1.56
CA GLU A 213 -11.31 0.26 1.92
C GLU A 213 -10.91 -1.22 1.92
N VAL A 214 -10.02 -1.66 1.02
CA VAL A 214 -9.44 -3.02 1.07
C VAL A 214 -8.68 -3.22 2.38
N CYS A 215 -7.82 -2.27 2.78
CA CYS A 215 -7.09 -2.34 4.05
C CYS A 215 -8.03 -2.41 5.25
N LYS A 216 -9.12 -1.63 5.29
CA LYS A 216 -10.13 -1.71 6.35
C LYS A 216 -10.84 -3.06 6.43
N LYS A 217 -11.11 -3.68 5.28
CA LYS A 217 -11.78 -4.99 5.21
C LYS A 217 -10.86 -6.12 5.70
N SER A 218 -9.55 -6.00 5.50
CA SER A 218 -8.56 -7.00 5.94
C SER A 218 -8.38 -7.07 7.46
N LEU A 219 -8.82 -6.05 8.21
CA LEU A 219 -8.75 -6.00 9.69
C LEU A 219 -9.94 -6.70 10.38
N LYS A 220 -10.92 -7.20 9.62
CA LYS A 220 -12.13 -7.86 10.13
C LYS A 220 -12.01 -9.36 10.10
#